data_1a1c5d4c90101ff500f6d75f49191e87
#
_entry.id   1a1c5d4c90101ff500f6d75f49191e87
#
_cell.length_a   1.000
_cell.length_b   1.000
_cell.length_c   1.000
_cell.angle_alpha   90.00
_cell.angle_beta   90.00
_cell.angle_gamma   90.00
#
_symmetry.space_group_name_H-M   'P 1'
#
loop_
_entity.id
_entity.type
_entity.pdbx_description
1 polymer ?
#
loop_
_entity_poly.entity_id
_entity_poly.type
_entity_poly.pdbx_seq_one_letter_code
_entity_poly.pdbx_strand_id
1 'polypeptide(L)'
;MAKLFATYQQPADASAFDVYYFGKHVPLAKTIPGLRSYEVTKGDVMGMAGKHAVYLVAILEFESMAAIGVAMASAQGQATAADFANFASAGVEIMMGETKML
;
A
#
# COMPACT_ATOMS: atom_id res chain seq x y z
N MET A 1 1.00 -7.17 16.46
CA MET A 1 0.52 -6.79 15.12
C MET A 1 1.68 -6.45 14.22
N ALA A 2 1.51 -6.67 12.94
CA ALA A 2 2.48 -6.26 11.94
C ALA A 2 1.82 -5.38 10.90
N LYS A 3 2.57 -4.46 10.32
CA LYS A 3 2.05 -3.54 9.29
C LYS A 3 2.95 -3.59 8.07
N LEU A 4 2.30 -3.46 6.92
CA LEU A 4 2.94 -3.28 5.64
C LEU A 4 2.65 -1.86 5.18
N PHE A 5 3.70 -1.14 4.80
CA PHE A 5 3.61 0.23 4.32
C PHE A 5 3.97 0.24 2.84
N ALA A 6 3.10 0.83 2.02
CA ALA A 6 3.38 1.04 0.61
C ALA A 6 3.43 2.54 0.36
N THR A 7 4.58 3.06 -0.05
CA THR A 7 4.75 4.48 -0.34
C THR A 7 4.88 4.67 -1.85
N TYR A 8 3.94 5.41 -2.42
CA TYR A 8 3.87 5.66 -3.85
C TYR A 8 4.45 7.03 -4.16
N GLN A 9 5.36 7.08 -5.14
CA GLN A 9 5.94 8.34 -5.60
C GLN A 9 4.91 9.15 -6.41
N GLN A 10 5.16 10.44 -6.58
CA GLN A 10 4.28 11.33 -7.35
C GLN A 10 4.09 10.79 -8.76
N PRO A 11 2.85 10.43 -9.16
CA PRO A 11 2.60 9.94 -10.51
C PRO A 11 2.64 11.09 -11.53
N ALA A 12 2.92 10.76 -12.78
CA ALA A 12 2.87 11.73 -13.86
C ALA A 12 1.46 12.28 -14.06
N ASP A 13 0.43 11.43 -13.85
CA ASP A 13 -0.98 11.79 -13.95
C ASP A 13 -1.69 11.33 -12.66
N ALA A 14 -1.87 12.25 -11.73
CA ALA A 14 -2.48 11.95 -10.44
C ALA A 14 -3.92 11.48 -10.57
N SER A 15 -4.68 12.06 -11.49
CA SER A 15 -6.08 11.68 -11.72
C SER A 15 -6.18 10.23 -12.22
N ALA A 16 -5.34 9.84 -13.17
CA ALA A 16 -5.30 8.48 -13.69
C ALA A 16 -4.86 7.50 -12.60
N PHE A 17 -3.87 7.88 -11.79
CA PHE A 17 -3.44 7.07 -10.64
C PHE A 17 -4.60 6.82 -9.70
N ASP A 18 -5.32 7.86 -9.30
CA ASP A 18 -6.41 7.74 -8.33
C ASP A 18 -7.55 6.86 -8.86
N VAL A 19 -7.93 7.04 -10.11
CA VAL A 19 -8.99 6.22 -10.73
C VAL A 19 -8.61 4.75 -10.71
N TYR A 20 -7.38 4.42 -11.08
CA TYR A 20 -6.93 3.04 -11.09
C TYR A 20 -6.76 2.50 -9.66
N TYR A 21 -6.09 3.26 -8.81
CA TYR A 21 -5.77 2.83 -7.46
C TYR A 21 -7.05 2.47 -6.68
N PHE A 22 -8.00 3.39 -6.61
CA PHE A 22 -9.22 3.18 -5.84
C PHE A 22 -10.23 2.26 -6.55
N GLY A 23 -10.24 2.25 -7.86
CA GLY A 23 -11.20 1.46 -8.65
C GLY A 23 -10.75 0.02 -8.93
N LYS A 24 -9.46 -0.26 -8.96
CA LYS A 24 -8.91 -1.56 -9.32
C LYS A 24 -7.99 -2.14 -8.23
N HIS A 25 -6.98 -1.40 -7.81
CA HIS A 25 -5.98 -1.93 -6.88
C HIS A 25 -6.54 -2.18 -5.48
N VAL A 26 -7.30 -1.23 -4.94
CA VAL A 26 -7.88 -1.35 -3.60
C VAL A 26 -8.81 -2.57 -3.49
N PRO A 27 -9.78 -2.76 -4.43
CA PRO A 27 -10.60 -3.96 -4.38
C PRO A 27 -9.80 -5.26 -4.44
N LEU A 28 -8.74 -5.30 -5.25
CA LEU A 28 -7.87 -6.46 -5.36
C LEU A 28 -7.11 -6.71 -4.04
N ALA A 29 -6.50 -5.67 -3.47
CA ALA A 29 -5.77 -5.77 -2.20
C ALA A 29 -6.67 -6.23 -1.05
N LYS A 30 -7.95 -5.84 -1.07
CA LYS A 30 -8.91 -6.27 -0.04
C LYS A 30 -9.20 -7.76 -0.06
N THR A 31 -8.85 -8.47 -1.11
CA THR A 31 -9.00 -9.93 -1.18
C THR A 31 -7.84 -10.69 -0.51
N ILE A 32 -6.79 -9.99 -0.10
CA ILE A 32 -5.61 -10.60 0.52
C ILE A 32 -6.01 -11.29 1.82
N PRO A 33 -5.71 -12.59 1.99
CA PRO A 33 -6.08 -13.31 3.20
C PRO A 33 -5.31 -12.78 4.41
N GLY A 34 -5.99 -12.68 5.54
CA GLY A 34 -5.39 -12.22 6.80
C GLY A 34 -5.32 -10.69 6.94
N LEU A 35 -5.73 -9.93 5.94
CA LEU A 35 -5.79 -8.48 6.02
C LEU A 35 -6.80 -8.05 7.10
N ARG A 36 -6.34 -7.29 8.09
CA ARG A 36 -7.17 -6.84 9.21
C ARG A 36 -7.67 -5.42 9.02
N SER A 37 -6.84 -4.54 8.49
CA SER A 37 -7.22 -3.17 8.17
C SER A 37 -6.40 -2.66 7.01
N TYR A 38 -6.95 -1.69 6.31
CA TYR A 38 -6.34 -1.08 5.15
C TYR A 38 -6.73 0.39 5.15
N GLU A 39 -5.75 1.26 5.28
CA GLU A 39 -5.97 2.70 5.26
C GLU A 39 -4.93 3.38 4.37
N VAL A 40 -5.29 4.53 3.85
CA VAL A 40 -4.41 5.34 3.01
C VAL A 40 -4.45 6.79 3.49
N THR A 41 -3.40 7.52 3.19
CA THR A 41 -3.37 8.96 3.43
C THR A 41 -4.43 9.66 2.58
N LYS A 42 -5.05 10.69 3.13
CA LYS A 42 -6.05 11.51 2.45
C LYS A 42 -5.46 12.89 2.22
N GLY A 43 -5.45 13.31 0.96
CA GLY A 43 -4.83 14.58 0.60
C GLY A 43 -3.31 14.49 0.54
N ASP A 44 -2.65 15.64 0.59
CA ASP A 44 -1.19 15.73 0.46
C ASP A 44 -0.47 15.06 1.64
N VAL A 45 0.58 14.31 1.31
CA VAL A 45 1.52 13.82 2.32
C VAL A 45 2.48 14.94 2.66
N MET A 46 2.54 15.34 3.93
CA MET A 46 3.35 16.47 4.37
C MET A 46 4.62 16.01 5.04
N GLY A 47 5.71 16.68 4.72
CA GLY A 47 6.96 16.59 5.47
C GLY A 47 7.07 17.77 6.42
N MET A 48 8.16 17.83 7.19
CA MET A 48 8.40 18.94 8.15
C MET A 48 8.62 20.27 7.44
N ALA A 49 9.12 20.24 6.20
CA ALA A 49 9.41 21.44 5.41
C ALA A 49 8.38 21.71 4.30
N GLY A 50 7.23 21.06 4.34
CA GLY A 50 6.18 21.24 3.35
C GLY A 50 5.73 19.93 2.72
N LYS A 51 5.17 19.99 1.51
CA LYS A 51 4.66 18.82 0.80
C LYS A 51 5.79 17.81 0.53
N HIS A 52 5.56 16.55 0.87
CA HIS A 52 6.52 15.47 0.66
C HIS A 52 6.51 14.99 -0.79
N ALA A 53 7.62 14.37 -1.22
CA ALA A 53 7.72 13.76 -2.55
C ALA A 53 6.84 12.52 -2.71
N VAL A 54 6.49 11.86 -1.60
CA VAL A 54 5.57 10.72 -1.60
C VAL A 54 4.15 11.22 -1.87
N TYR A 55 3.46 10.56 -2.78
CA TYR A 55 2.09 10.92 -3.16
C TYR A 55 1.04 10.31 -2.24
N LEU A 56 1.21 9.03 -1.89
CA LEU A 56 0.23 8.28 -1.10
C LEU A 56 0.96 7.24 -0.26
N VAL A 57 0.54 7.10 0.99
CA VAL A 57 1.00 6.04 1.88
C VAL A 57 -0.17 5.12 2.19
N ALA A 58 -0.01 3.83 1.91
CA ALA A 58 -0.97 2.80 2.27
C ALA A 58 -0.43 2.03 3.48
N ILE A 59 -1.32 1.74 4.42
CA ILE A 59 -0.99 1.00 5.64
C ILE A 59 -1.93 -0.20 5.74
N LEU A 60 -1.36 -1.40 5.64
CA LEU A 60 -2.10 -2.66 5.74
C LEU A 60 -1.68 -3.35 7.04
N GLU A 61 -2.66 -3.74 7.86
CA GLU A 61 -2.40 -4.41 9.13
C GLU A 61 -2.70 -5.90 9.05
N PHE A 62 -1.79 -6.68 9.63
CA PHE A 62 -1.89 -8.14 9.76
C PHE A 62 -1.58 -8.53 11.20
N GLU A 63 -1.90 -9.77 11.57
CA GLU A 63 -1.67 -10.25 12.93
C GLU A 63 -0.18 -10.32 13.28
N SER A 64 0.67 -10.70 12.32
CA SER A 64 2.11 -10.92 12.53
C SER A 64 2.88 -10.84 11.22
N MET A 65 4.20 -10.81 11.32
CA MET A 65 5.06 -10.91 10.13
C MET A 65 4.87 -12.27 9.43
N ALA A 66 4.65 -13.34 10.17
CA ALA A 66 4.33 -14.63 9.58
C ALA A 66 3.03 -14.59 8.77
N ALA A 67 2.02 -13.87 9.28
CA ALA A 67 0.75 -13.68 8.57
C ALA A 67 0.96 -12.88 7.27
N ILE A 68 1.84 -11.89 7.27
CA ILE A 68 2.20 -11.15 6.05
C ILE A 68 2.85 -12.09 5.04
N GLY A 69 3.76 -12.95 5.49
CA GLY A 69 4.42 -13.92 4.61
C GLY A 69 3.42 -14.85 3.92
N VAL A 70 2.46 -15.37 4.67
CA VAL A 70 1.37 -16.21 4.12
C VAL A 70 0.52 -15.41 3.14
N ALA A 71 0.15 -14.18 3.51
CA ALA A 71 -0.67 -13.31 2.69
C ALA A 71 -0.01 -12.99 1.34
N MET A 72 1.28 -12.67 1.36
CA MET A 72 2.02 -12.33 0.14
C MET A 72 2.29 -13.55 -0.75
N ALA A 73 2.37 -14.74 -0.17
CA ALA A 73 2.54 -15.99 -0.92
C ALA A 73 1.20 -16.48 -1.54
N SER A 74 0.07 -15.96 -1.10
CA SER A 74 -1.23 -16.33 -1.64
C SER A 74 -1.40 -15.85 -3.09
N ALA A 75 -2.33 -16.45 -3.82
CA ALA A 75 -2.66 -16.01 -5.18
C ALA A 75 -3.08 -14.53 -5.19
N GLN A 76 -3.87 -14.10 -4.21
CA GLN A 76 -4.34 -12.73 -4.08
C GLN A 76 -3.19 -11.76 -3.77
N GLY A 77 -2.27 -12.15 -2.90
CA GLY A 77 -1.08 -11.34 -2.58
C GLY A 77 -0.17 -11.18 -3.78
N GLN A 78 0.06 -12.24 -4.53
CA GLN A 78 0.88 -12.21 -5.74
C GLN A 78 0.21 -11.36 -6.83
N ALA A 79 -1.10 -11.47 -7.01
CA ALA A 79 -1.84 -10.66 -7.97
C ALA A 79 -1.78 -9.18 -7.61
N THR A 80 -1.90 -8.85 -6.33
CA THR A 80 -1.82 -7.46 -5.84
C THR A 80 -0.43 -6.88 -6.10
N ALA A 81 0.64 -7.64 -5.83
CA ALA A 81 2.00 -7.18 -6.10
C ALA A 81 2.26 -7.01 -7.60
N ALA A 82 1.77 -7.92 -8.42
CA ALA A 82 1.90 -7.82 -9.87
C ALA A 82 1.19 -6.60 -10.44
N ASP A 83 0.12 -6.16 -9.78
CA ASP A 83 -0.67 -5.02 -10.23
C ASP A 83 0.06 -3.67 -10.17
N PHE A 84 1.13 -3.56 -9.37
CA PHE A 84 1.93 -2.33 -9.33
C PHE A 84 2.43 -1.91 -10.72
N ALA A 85 2.75 -2.86 -11.58
CA ALA A 85 3.20 -2.58 -12.94
C ALA A 85 2.17 -1.82 -13.77
N ASN A 86 0.90 -1.89 -13.40
CA ASN A 86 -0.19 -1.27 -14.15
C ASN A 86 -0.43 0.20 -13.79
N PHE A 87 0.04 0.66 -12.62
CA PHE A 87 -0.28 2.04 -12.20
C PHE A 87 0.83 2.74 -11.42
N ALA A 88 1.82 2.02 -10.90
CA ALA A 88 2.85 2.58 -10.02
C ALA A 88 4.18 2.80 -10.75
N SER A 89 4.14 3.27 -12.01
CA SER A 89 5.34 3.46 -12.84
C SER A 89 6.31 4.50 -12.27
N ALA A 90 5.82 5.46 -11.48
CA ALA A 90 6.68 6.44 -10.81
C ALA A 90 7.48 5.83 -9.66
N GLY A 91 7.09 4.66 -9.19
CA GLY A 91 7.76 3.92 -8.12
C GLY A 91 6.88 3.69 -6.90
N VAL A 92 7.10 2.54 -6.28
CA VAL A 92 6.49 2.18 -5.00
C VAL A 92 7.55 1.52 -4.14
N GLU A 93 7.57 1.86 -2.87
CA GLU A 93 8.46 1.23 -1.88
C GLU A 93 7.60 0.50 -0.86
N ILE A 94 7.94 -0.76 -0.62
CA ILE A 94 7.22 -1.60 0.33
C ILE A 94 8.12 -1.85 1.54
N MET A 95 7.59 -1.58 2.73
CA MET A 95 8.25 -1.87 3.99
C MET A 95 7.28 -2.62 4.88
N MET A 96 7.79 -3.46 5.76
CA MET A 96 6.94 -4.16 6.72
C MET A 96 7.69 -4.41 8.02
N GLY A 97 6.95 -4.45 9.11
CA GLY A 97 7.54 -4.69 10.42
C GLY A 97 6.49 -4.94 11.49
N GLU A 98 6.94 -5.58 12.56
CA GLU A 98 6.12 -5.70 13.77
C GLU A 98 5.94 -4.30 14.38
N THR A 99 4.75 -4.05 14.93
CA THR A 99 4.47 -2.79 15.63
C THR A 99 4.20 -3.07 17.10
N LYS A 100 4.58 -2.11 17.94
CA LYS A 100 4.45 -2.21 19.38
C LYS A 100 3.72 -0.97 19.89
N MET A 101 2.64 -1.18 20.65
CA MET A 101 1.96 -0.09 21.35
C MET A 101 2.83 0.35 22.52
N LEU A 102 3.00 1.65 22.68
CA LEU A 102 3.80 2.23 23.77
C LEU A 102 2.92 2.68 24.92
#